data_ad23fa69563ab389f3bdbe5c8ae30525
#
_entry.id   ad23fa69563ab389f3bdbe5c8ae30525
#
_cell.length_a   1.000
_cell.length_b   1.000
_cell.length_c   1.000
_cell.angle_alpha   90.00
_cell.angle_beta   90.00
_cell.angle_gamma   90.00
#
_symmetry.space_group_name_H-M   'P 1'
#
loop_
_entity.id
_entity.type
_entity.pdbx_description
1 polymer ?
#
loop_
_entity_poly.entity_id
_entity_poly.type
_entity_poly.pdbx_seq_one_letter_code
_entity_poly.pdbx_strand_id
1 'polypeptide(L)'
;DVSDSSYEALEQRWKDENAERSEKVAKGEVIYGLKEYTFQLYLDYEISTLKEQYCNDLTREGMDLTEAEILECYESRDWIFGGSEENADLETARIAVEREVREQKYDEKIAQLENDSQVNGDMEQVSRFTLKNIE
;
A
#
# COMPACT_ATOMS: atom_id res chain seq x y z
N ASP A 1 2.19 3.51 -12.93
CA ASP A 1 1.96 4.93 -12.67
C ASP A 1 0.48 5.26 -12.86
N VAL A 2 -0.18 5.75 -11.83
CA VAL A 2 -1.60 6.10 -11.85
C VAL A 2 -1.72 7.58 -12.18
N SER A 3 -1.80 7.91 -13.47
CA SER A 3 -1.91 9.29 -13.95
C SER A 3 -3.32 9.88 -13.84
N ASP A 4 -4.34 9.03 -13.79
CA ASP A 4 -5.76 9.42 -13.68
C ASP A 4 -6.45 8.53 -12.65
N SER A 5 -7.01 9.17 -11.61
CA SER A 5 -7.76 8.53 -10.51
C SER A 5 -9.27 8.78 -10.61
N SER A 6 -9.78 9.22 -11.78
CA SER A 6 -11.22 9.32 -12.00
C SER A 6 -11.89 7.93 -11.93
N TYR A 7 -13.18 7.92 -11.60
CA TYR A 7 -13.96 6.68 -11.55
C TYR A 7 -13.92 5.94 -12.90
N GLU A 8 -14.06 6.67 -13.98
CA GLU A 8 -14.06 6.12 -15.35
C GLU A 8 -12.72 5.47 -15.69
N ALA A 9 -11.60 6.08 -15.30
CA ALA A 9 -10.27 5.54 -15.53
C ALA A 9 -10.01 4.31 -14.66
N LEU A 10 -10.44 4.32 -13.40
CA LEU A 10 -10.37 3.16 -12.49
C LEU A 10 -11.21 1.99 -13.02
N GLU A 11 -12.44 2.25 -13.44
CA GLU A 11 -13.32 1.25 -14.02
C GLU A 11 -12.73 0.64 -15.31
N GLN A 12 -12.13 1.48 -16.15
CA GLN A 12 -11.49 0.99 -17.39
C GLN A 12 -10.28 0.09 -17.06
N ARG A 13 -9.41 0.48 -16.14
CA ARG A 13 -8.28 -0.34 -15.72
C ARG A 13 -8.73 -1.68 -15.12
N TRP A 14 -9.78 -1.68 -14.32
CA TRP A 14 -10.38 -2.91 -13.80
C TRP A 14 -10.86 -3.85 -14.91
N LYS A 15 -11.57 -3.32 -15.91
CA LYS A 15 -12.02 -4.11 -17.07
C LYS A 15 -10.86 -4.66 -17.88
N ASP A 16 -9.83 -3.84 -18.09
CA ASP A 16 -8.62 -4.24 -18.84
C ASP A 16 -7.85 -5.35 -18.11
N GLU A 17 -7.69 -5.24 -16.79
CA GLU A 17 -7.05 -6.28 -15.96
C GLU A 17 -7.81 -7.60 -16.03
N ASN A 18 -9.13 -7.58 -15.90
CA ASN A 18 -9.95 -8.78 -16.01
C ASN A 18 -9.90 -9.40 -17.41
N ALA A 19 -9.88 -8.58 -18.45
CA ALA A 19 -9.74 -9.06 -19.83
C ALA A 19 -8.39 -9.74 -20.06
N GLU A 20 -7.29 -9.16 -19.58
CA GLU A 20 -5.94 -9.74 -19.66
C GLU A 20 -5.85 -11.06 -18.90
N ARG A 21 -6.41 -11.13 -17.69
CA ARG A 21 -6.46 -12.37 -16.89
C ARG A 21 -7.24 -13.47 -17.59
N SER A 22 -8.39 -13.13 -18.15
CA SER A 22 -9.23 -14.06 -18.91
C SER A 22 -8.50 -14.62 -20.14
N GLU A 23 -7.76 -13.77 -20.85
CA GLU A 23 -6.94 -14.17 -22.00
C GLU A 23 -5.80 -15.12 -21.59
N LYS A 24 -5.09 -14.82 -20.51
CA LYS A 24 -4.02 -15.69 -19.97
C LYS A 24 -4.57 -17.05 -19.56
N VAL A 25 -5.72 -17.10 -18.89
CA VAL A 25 -6.38 -18.35 -18.52
C VAL A 25 -6.76 -19.17 -19.76
N ALA A 26 -7.31 -18.52 -20.78
CA ALA A 26 -7.67 -19.18 -22.05
C ALA A 26 -6.45 -19.76 -22.79
N LYS A 27 -5.28 -19.14 -22.64
CA LYS A 27 -4.01 -19.62 -23.19
C LYS A 27 -3.32 -20.69 -22.32
N GLY A 28 -3.86 -21.01 -21.14
CA GLY A 28 -3.25 -21.93 -20.19
C GLY A 28 -2.03 -21.38 -19.46
N GLU A 29 -1.88 -20.06 -19.47
CA GLU A 29 -0.80 -19.38 -18.73
C GLU A 29 -1.07 -19.34 -17.24
N VAL A 30 0.00 -19.35 -16.46
CA VAL A 30 -0.12 -19.21 -15.00
C VAL A 30 -0.48 -17.77 -14.64
N ILE A 31 -1.54 -17.61 -13.84
CA ILE A 31 -1.88 -16.33 -13.23
C ILE A 31 -1.79 -16.47 -11.70
N TYR A 32 -1.37 -15.39 -11.04
CA TYR A 32 -1.35 -15.30 -9.59
C TYR A 32 -2.57 -14.52 -9.10
N GLY A 33 -3.13 -14.97 -7.98
CA GLY A 33 -4.32 -14.36 -7.39
C GLY A 33 -5.62 -14.81 -8.07
N LEU A 34 -6.63 -13.96 -8.03
CA LEU A 34 -7.97 -14.25 -8.54
C LEU A 34 -8.00 -14.30 -10.08
N LYS A 35 -8.85 -15.16 -10.63
CA LYS A 35 -9.09 -15.19 -12.09
C LYS A 35 -9.81 -13.94 -12.57
N GLU A 36 -10.65 -13.38 -11.74
CA GLU A 36 -11.43 -12.17 -11.98
C GLU A 36 -11.57 -11.36 -10.69
N TYR A 37 -11.41 -10.05 -10.80
CA TYR A 37 -11.63 -9.12 -9.70
C TYR A 37 -13.02 -8.48 -9.81
N THR A 38 -13.73 -8.37 -8.66
CA THR A 38 -14.79 -7.37 -8.54
C THR A 38 -14.16 -5.98 -8.55
N PHE A 39 -14.94 -4.94 -8.85
CA PHE A 39 -14.41 -3.57 -8.85
C PHE A 39 -13.82 -3.18 -7.48
N GLN A 40 -14.48 -3.55 -6.39
CA GLN A 40 -13.99 -3.26 -5.03
C GLN A 40 -12.66 -3.96 -4.74
N LEU A 41 -12.53 -5.25 -5.06
CA LEU A 41 -11.28 -5.98 -4.88
C LEU A 41 -10.14 -5.45 -5.74
N TYR A 42 -10.45 -5.01 -6.95
CA TYR A 42 -9.47 -4.37 -7.83
C TYR A 42 -9.00 -3.04 -7.26
N LEU A 43 -9.92 -2.23 -6.73
CA LEU A 43 -9.60 -0.96 -6.08
C LEU A 43 -8.71 -1.17 -4.86
N ASP A 44 -9.03 -2.13 -4.01
CA ASP A 44 -8.22 -2.49 -2.84
C ASP A 44 -6.82 -2.96 -3.25
N TYR A 45 -6.72 -3.75 -4.30
CA TYR A 45 -5.44 -4.18 -4.89
C TYR A 45 -4.62 -2.98 -5.38
N GLU A 46 -5.23 -2.07 -6.13
CA GLU A 46 -4.56 -0.89 -6.68
C GLU A 46 -4.05 0.05 -5.57
N ILE A 47 -4.88 0.28 -4.54
CA ILE A 47 -4.51 1.07 -3.34
C ILE A 47 -3.33 0.41 -2.61
N SER A 48 -3.37 -0.90 -2.41
CA SER A 48 -2.28 -1.64 -1.75
C SER A 48 -0.98 -1.57 -2.56
N THR A 49 -1.07 -1.64 -3.87
CA THR A 49 0.09 -1.52 -4.77
C THR A 49 0.70 -0.12 -4.70
N LEU A 50 -0.12 0.92 -4.69
CA LEU A 50 0.33 2.30 -4.54
C LEU A 50 1.02 2.53 -3.19
N LYS A 51 0.46 1.98 -2.11
CA LYS A 51 1.07 2.01 -0.77
C LYS A 51 2.45 1.36 -0.79
N GLU A 52 2.56 0.18 -1.35
CA GLU A 52 3.83 -0.55 -1.45
C GLU A 52 4.88 0.24 -2.26
N GLN A 53 4.49 0.78 -3.40
CA GLN A 53 5.38 1.61 -4.23
C GLN A 53 5.85 2.85 -3.49
N TYR A 54 4.96 3.53 -2.77
CA TYR A 54 5.29 4.71 -1.98
C TYR A 54 6.29 4.36 -0.86
N CYS A 55 6.02 3.32 -0.10
CA CYS A 55 6.86 2.89 1.02
C CYS A 55 8.24 2.40 0.60
N ASN A 56 8.37 1.87 -0.62
CA ASN A 56 9.65 1.41 -1.16
C ASN A 56 10.47 2.50 -1.87
N ASP A 57 9.88 3.67 -2.07
CA ASP A 57 10.58 4.81 -2.68
C ASP A 57 11.25 5.68 -1.60
N LEU A 58 12.54 5.45 -1.37
CA LEU A 58 13.33 6.17 -0.34
C LEU A 58 13.49 7.67 -0.63
N THR A 59 13.12 8.13 -1.82
CA THR A 59 13.12 9.57 -2.17
C THR A 59 11.87 10.29 -1.65
N ARG A 60 10.85 9.53 -1.23
CA ARG A 60 9.64 10.11 -0.62
C ARG A 60 9.92 10.59 0.79
N GLU A 61 9.30 11.70 1.14
CA GLU A 61 9.40 12.29 2.48
C GLU A 61 9.02 11.29 3.58
N GLY A 62 9.92 11.10 4.53
CA GLY A 62 9.71 10.19 5.66
C GLY A 62 10.05 8.73 5.39
N MET A 63 10.35 8.33 4.13
CA MET A 63 10.67 6.94 3.79
C MET A 63 12.15 6.59 3.97
N ASP A 64 13.03 7.59 4.06
CA ASP A 64 14.43 7.42 4.48
C ASP A 64 14.51 7.47 6.00
N LEU A 65 14.57 6.28 6.63
CA LEU A 65 14.45 6.11 8.07
C LEU A 65 15.77 6.41 8.80
N THR A 66 15.67 6.97 10.00
CA THR A 66 16.79 7.08 10.92
C THR A 66 16.97 5.80 11.76
N GLU A 67 18.17 5.55 12.25
CA GLU A 67 18.44 4.43 13.18
C GLU A 67 17.61 4.53 14.46
N ALA A 68 17.33 5.77 14.93
CA ALA A 68 16.49 5.98 16.12
C ALA A 68 15.05 5.52 15.90
N GLU A 69 14.47 5.80 14.74
CA GLU A 69 13.11 5.34 14.38
C GLU A 69 13.02 3.82 14.28
N ILE A 70 14.04 3.21 13.70
CA ILE A 70 14.14 1.75 13.58
C ILE A 70 14.23 1.10 14.96
N LEU A 71 15.11 1.62 15.81
CA LEU A 71 15.30 1.09 17.16
C LEU A 71 14.05 1.26 18.03
N GLU A 72 13.40 2.43 17.99
CA GLU A 72 12.16 2.67 18.72
C GLU A 72 11.06 1.69 18.34
N CYS A 73 10.89 1.43 17.05
CA CYS A 73 9.92 0.45 16.57
C CYS A 73 10.30 -0.97 17.02
N TYR A 74 11.56 -1.33 16.90
CA TYR A 74 12.05 -2.65 17.34
C TYR A 74 11.79 -2.90 18.83
N GLU A 75 12.04 -1.91 19.67
CA GLU A 75 11.85 -1.99 21.13
C GLU A 75 10.37 -1.97 21.55
N SER A 76 9.47 -1.56 20.66
CA SER A 76 8.04 -1.42 20.96
C SER A 76 7.30 -2.75 21.14
N ARG A 77 7.82 -3.83 20.59
CA ARG A 77 7.21 -5.18 20.66
C ARG A 77 8.21 -6.28 20.38
N ASP A 78 7.80 -7.52 20.63
CA ASP A 78 8.57 -8.70 20.24
C ASP A 78 8.42 -9.01 18.74
N TRP A 79 9.51 -9.46 18.14
CA TRP A 79 9.60 -9.83 16.73
C TRP A 79 9.86 -11.33 16.60
N ILE A 80 8.80 -12.08 16.36
CA ILE A 80 8.82 -13.56 16.31
C ILE A 80 8.55 -14.02 14.89
N PHE A 81 9.42 -14.85 14.34
CA PHE A 81 9.33 -15.32 12.95
C PHE A 81 9.39 -16.85 12.88
N GLY A 82 8.75 -17.41 11.87
CA GLY A 82 8.96 -18.79 11.43
C GLY A 82 8.67 -19.87 12.46
N GLY A 83 7.75 -19.64 13.40
CA GLY A 83 7.40 -20.60 14.44
C GLY A 83 8.40 -20.67 15.61
N SER A 84 9.34 -19.73 15.68
CA SER A 84 10.16 -19.50 16.88
C SER A 84 9.29 -19.00 18.03
N GLU A 85 9.69 -19.31 19.26
CA GLU A 85 9.10 -18.72 20.47
C GLU A 85 9.97 -17.58 21.03
N GLU A 86 11.12 -17.34 20.42
CA GLU A 86 12.08 -16.34 20.86
C GLU A 86 11.99 -15.06 20.03
N ASN A 87 12.21 -13.92 20.69
CA ASN A 87 12.33 -12.64 20.04
C ASN A 87 13.58 -12.58 19.16
N ALA A 88 13.42 -12.20 17.90
CA ALA A 88 14.53 -12.02 16.98
C ALA A 88 15.37 -10.79 17.37
N ASP A 89 16.68 -10.86 17.15
CA ASP A 89 17.54 -9.69 17.28
C ASP A 89 17.25 -8.63 16.19
N LEU A 90 17.75 -7.43 16.40
CA LEU A 90 17.51 -6.32 15.46
C LEU A 90 18.06 -6.63 14.06
N GLU A 91 19.18 -7.30 13.93
CA GLU A 91 19.77 -7.64 12.64
C GLU A 91 18.82 -8.52 11.82
N THR A 92 18.27 -9.54 12.45
CA THR A 92 17.30 -10.47 11.84
C THR A 92 15.97 -9.79 11.53
N ALA A 93 15.46 -8.95 12.45
CA ALA A 93 14.18 -8.30 12.34
C ALA A 93 14.19 -7.02 11.47
N ARG A 94 15.37 -6.48 11.14
CA ARG A 94 15.55 -5.14 10.58
C ARG A 94 14.66 -4.84 9.37
N ILE A 95 14.59 -5.72 8.39
CA ILE A 95 13.78 -5.52 7.18
C ILE A 95 12.30 -5.38 7.53
N ALA A 96 11.80 -6.22 8.42
CA ALA A 96 10.41 -6.17 8.88
C ALA A 96 10.12 -4.91 9.70
N VAL A 97 11.06 -4.52 10.56
CA VAL A 97 10.96 -3.28 11.37
C VAL A 97 10.92 -2.05 10.47
N GLU A 98 11.83 -1.93 9.53
CA GLU A 98 11.87 -0.81 8.58
C GLU A 98 10.58 -0.71 7.76
N ARG A 99 10.07 -1.85 7.29
CA ARG A 99 8.80 -1.92 6.58
C ARG A 99 7.65 -1.41 7.44
N GLU A 100 7.56 -1.86 8.68
CA GLU A 100 6.50 -1.44 9.59
C GLU A 100 6.56 0.07 9.88
N VAL A 101 7.73 0.64 10.11
CA VAL A 101 7.89 2.09 10.32
C VAL A 101 7.41 2.87 9.09
N ARG A 102 7.79 2.45 7.89
CA ARG A 102 7.35 3.11 6.65
C ARG A 102 5.85 3.02 6.44
N GLU A 103 5.25 1.86 6.70
CA GLU A 103 3.80 1.67 6.60
C GLU A 103 3.05 2.53 7.62
N GLN A 104 3.53 2.63 8.86
CA GLN A 104 2.94 3.52 9.88
C GLN A 104 3.01 4.98 9.44
N LYS A 105 4.14 5.45 8.95
CA LYS A 105 4.29 6.83 8.44
C LYS A 105 3.37 7.11 7.26
N TYR A 106 3.22 6.15 6.37
CA TYR A 106 2.27 6.25 5.26
C TYR A 106 0.83 6.38 5.77
N ASP A 107 0.41 5.51 6.68
CA ASP A 107 -0.94 5.51 7.23
C ASP A 107 -1.24 6.81 8.01
N GLU A 108 -0.28 7.33 8.76
CA GLU A 108 -0.38 8.64 9.44
C GLU A 108 -0.53 9.79 8.43
N LYS A 109 0.22 9.76 7.34
CA LYS A 109 0.11 10.76 6.27
C LYS A 109 -1.26 10.74 5.61
N ILE A 110 -1.79 9.55 5.30
CA ILE A 110 -3.13 9.40 4.74
C ILE A 110 -4.20 9.91 5.72
N ALA A 111 -4.10 9.54 6.99
CA ALA A 111 -5.01 10.01 8.04
C ALA A 111 -4.99 11.54 8.18
N GLN A 112 -3.81 12.16 8.11
CA GLN A 112 -3.67 13.61 8.14
C GLN A 112 -4.31 14.26 6.92
N LEU A 113 -4.10 13.74 5.72
CA LEU A 113 -4.70 14.24 4.49
C LEU A 113 -6.23 14.12 4.51
N GLU A 114 -6.76 13.02 4.99
CA GLU A 114 -8.19 12.81 5.18
C GLU A 114 -8.78 13.81 6.18
N ASN A 115 -8.12 14.02 7.31
CA ASN A 115 -8.55 14.97 8.33
C ASN A 115 -8.55 16.42 7.80
N ASP A 116 -7.50 16.83 7.11
CA ASP A 116 -7.40 18.16 6.50
C ASP A 116 -8.50 18.38 5.44
N SER A 117 -8.83 17.35 4.67
CA SER A 117 -9.91 17.38 3.67
C SER A 117 -11.30 17.43 4.30
N GLN A 118 -11.53 16.73 5.42
CA GLN A 118 -12.80 16.77 6.18
C GLN A 118 -13.08 18.16 6.78
N VAL A 119 -12.05 18.88 7.20
CA VAL A 119 -12.17 20.26 7.67
C VAL A 119 -12.71 21.18 6.56
N ASN A 120 -12.49 20.84 5.28
CA ASN A 120 -13.01 21.55 4.12
C ASN A 120 -14.39 21.04 3.63
N GLY A 121 -14.97 20.03 4.26
CA GLY A 121 -16.41 19.71 4.25
C GLY A 121 -16.96 18.92 3.06
N ASP A 122 -16.15 18.30 2.19
CA ASP A 122 -16.64 17.52 1.06
C ASP A 122 -16.05 16.09 1.05
N MET A 123 -16.86 15.10 1.45
CA MET A 123 -16.46 13.69 1.54
C MET A 123 -16.14 13.06 0.18
N GLU A 124 -16.79 13.51 -0.89
CA GLU A 124 -16.50 13.03 -2.24
C GLU A 124 -15.13 13.53 -2.73
N GLN A 125 -14.79 14.77 -2.40
CA GLN A 125 -13.46 15.33 -2.66
C GLN A 125 -12.37 14.63 -1.83
N VAL A 126 -12.66 14.17 -0.61
CA VAL A 126 -11.72 13.43 0.24
C VAL A 126 -11.22 12.19 -0.46
N SER A 127 -12.10 11.34 -0.98
CA SER A 127 -11.70 10.12 -1.70
C SER A 127 -10.82 10.42 -2.92
N ARG A 128 -11.19 11.42 -3.71
CA ARG A 128 -10.41 11.86 -4.88
C ARG A 128 -9.06 12.44 -4.48
N PHE A 129 -9.02 13.23 -3.43
CA PHE A 129 -7.81 13.85 -2.92
C PHE A 129 -6.84 12.79 -2.39
N THR A 130 -7.32 11.83 -1.61
CA THR A 130 -6.54 10.71 -1.09
C THR A 130 -5.88 9.92 -2.24
N LEU A 131 -6.64 9.55 -3.26
CA LEU A 131 -6.12 8.85 -4.44
C LEU A 131 -5.06 9.66 -5.19
N LYS A 132 -5.27 10.96 -5.36
CA LYS A 132 -4.28 11.83 -6.02
C LYS A 132 -2.97 11.98 -5.25
N ASN A 133 -3.02 12.01 -3.93
CA ASN A 133 -1.83 12.25 -3.11
C ASN A 133 -1.07 10.96 -2.77
N ILE A 134 -1.60 9.81 -3.13
CA ILE A 134 -0.90 8.53 -3.07
C ILE A 134 -0.02 8.31 -4.32
N GLU A 135 -0.33 8.98 -5.41
CA GLU A 135 0.45 8.90 -6.66
C GLU A 135 1.90 9.39 -6.51
#